data_99769d191259d8349e366c717452c60f
#
_entry.id   99769d191259d8349e366c717452c60f
#
_cell.length_a   1.000
_cell.length_b   1.000
_cell.length_c   1.000
_cell.angle_alpha   90.00
_cell.angle_beta   90.00
_cell.angle_gamma   90.00
#
_symmetry.space_group_name_H-M   'P 1'
#
loop_
_entity.id
_entity.type
_entity.pdbx_description
1 polymer ?
#
loop_
_entity_poly.entity_id
_entity_poly.type
_entity_poly.pdbx_seq_one_letter_code
_entity_poly.pdbx_strand_id
1 'polypeptide(L)'
;MIRRLLYLCLLLHSLSTFCQTFDTDTIAPQAVPAGHRFSPRQLVLPGALVAAGTTGLFQPVMAWKYELQDAVHTLGGQDRFPFEDYVQYVPALAAVSADWLGVRAEHGTADRLMLSATSYAVTAGFTWALLKRNVVSIRPGIHYTYVASGRTDEISPDANPKYFNSFPSGHSATAFMGAELVRLEYGREHPWLAVGAYAVATGVGVMRIYHDYHWFTDVLAGAGMGILGARIGWWLLPYERRLFQSLFKNDIAIRPVTDGSGAVLALSLTF
;
A
#
# COMPACT_ATOMS: atom_id res chain seq x y z
N MET A 1 7.13 16.12 32.07
CA MET A 1 6.37 15.00 32.68
C MET A 1 4.91 14.98 32.21
N ILE A 2 4.16 16.06 32.33
CA ILE A 2 2.72 16.16 31.96
C ILE A 2 2.42 15.83 30.49
N ARG A 3 3.22 16.30 29.52
CA ARG A 3 3.05 15.96 28.10
C ARG A 3 3.14 14.46 27.78
N ARG A 4 4.05 13.73 28.45
CA ARG A 4 4.18 12.28 28.26
C ARG A 4 3.02 11.50 28.88
N LEU A 5 2.45 12.00 30.00
CA LEU A 5 1.22 11.43 30.57
C LEU A 5 0.00 11.65 29.64
N LEU A 6 -0.13 12.84 29.04
CA LEU A 6 -1.21 13.14 28.08
C LEU A 6 -1.13 12.24 26.85
N TYR A 7 0.06 11.98 26.30
CA TYR A 7 0.23 11.05 25.19
C TYR A 7 -0.09 9.60 25.58
N LEU A 8 0.27 9.21 26.81
CA LEU A 8 -0.05 7.88 27.33
C LEU A 8 -1.56 7.72 27.56
N CYS A 9 -2.24 8.75 28.08
CA CYS A 9 -3.69 8.76 28.24
C CYS A 9 -4.43 8.76 26.90
N LEU A 10 -3.95 9.50 25.89
CA LEU A 10 -4.51 9.48 24.55
C LEU A 10 -4.29 8.13 23.86
N LEU A 11 -3.12 7.51 24.03
CA LEU A 11 -2.83 6.16 23.55
C LEU A 11 -3.71 5.11 24.26
N LEU A 12 -3.88 5.20 25.57
CA LEU A 12 -4.73 4.28 26.33
C LEU A 12 -6.22 4.49 26.00
N HIS A 13 -6.64 5.73 25.75
CA HIS A 13 -8.01 6.02 25.31
C HIS A 13 -8.27 5.51 23.89
N SER A 14 -7.32 5.66 22.98
CA SER A 14 -7.40 5.08 21.63
C SER A 14 -7.38 3.55 21.65
N LEU A 15 -6.58 2.94 22.54
CA LEU A 15 -6.60 1.47 22.73
C LEU A 15 -7.93 0.99 23.34
N SER A 16 -8.53 1.72 24.27
CA SER A 16 -9.82 1.33 24.88
C SER A 16 -10.96 1.46 23.88
N THR A 17 -10.95 2.50 23.04
CA THR A 17 -11.92 2.65 21.93
C THR A 17 -11.69 1.59 20.86
N PHE A 18 -10.46 1.24 20.57
CA PHE A 18 -10.10 0.16 19.66
C PHE A 18 -10.56 -1.22 20.18
N CYS A 19 -10.45 -1.46 21.49
CA CYS A 19 -10.89 -2.71 22.12
C CYS A 19 -12.44 -2.84 22.14
N GLN A 20 -13.19 -1.74 22.21
CA GLN A 20 -14.65 -1.75 22.18
C GLN A 20 -15.24 -2.04 20.79
N THR A 21 -14.45 -1.86 19.72
CA THR A 21 -14.86 -2.16 18.33
C THR A 21 -14.59 -3.61 17.91
N PHE A 22 -13.92 -4.41 18.74
CA PHE A 22 -13.79 -5.85 18.53
C PHE A 22 -15.07 -6.55 19.02
N ASP A 23 -16.12 -6.46 18.22
CA ASP A 23 -17.33 -7.26 18.40
C ASP A 23 -17.04 -8.68 17.88
N THR A 24 -16.76 -9.59 18.81
CA THR A 24 -16.43 -10.98 18.54
C THR A 24 -17.61 -11.76 17.97
N ASP A 25 -18.83 -11.22 18.07
CA ASP A 25 -20.05 -11.88 17.55
C ASP A 25 -20.15 -11.84 16.02
N THR A 26 -19.33 -11.01 15.34
CA THR A 26 -19.32 -10.96 13.87
C THR A 26 -18.43 -12.02 13.22
N ILE A 27 -17.76 -12.89 14.00
CA ILE A 27 -16.82 -13.91 13.50
C ILE A 27 -17.51 -15.28 13.30
N ALA A 28 -18.77 -15.32 12.91
CA ALA A 28 -19.40 -16.57 12.47
C ALA A 28 -18.77 -17.05 11.14
N PRO A 29 -18.61 -18.37 10.91
CA PRO A 29 -18.06 -18.88 9.66
C PRO A 29 -19.01 -18.59 8.50
N GLN A 30 -18.88 -17.40 7.94
CA GLN A 30 -19.64 -16.99 6.76
C GLN A 30 -19.07 -17.65 5.51
N ALA A 31 -19.95 -18.10 4.61
CA ALA A 31 -19.55 -18.52 3.27
C ALA A 31 -18.76 -17.39 2.61
N VAL A 32 -17.69 -17.73 1.89
CA VAL A 32 -16.87 -16.72 1.15
C VAL A 32 -17.80 -15.88 0.30
N PRO A 33 -17.94 -14.56 0.58
CA PRO A 33 -18.82 -13.70 -0.19
C PRO A 33 -18.43 -13.73 -1.67
N ALA A 34 -19.39 -13.62 -2.56
CA ALA A 34 -19.16 -13.70 -4.01
C ALA A 34 -18.10 -12.70 -4.51
N GLY A 35 -17.96 -11.53 -3.84
CA GLY A 35 -16.98 -10.50 -4.14
C GLY A 35 -15.52 -10.91 -3.92
N HIS A 36 -15.25 -11.91 -3.06
CA HIS A 36 -13.89 -12.43 -2.79
C HIS A 36 -13.46 -13.58 -3.70
N ARG A 37 -14.29 -13.95 -4.66
CA ARG A 37 -13.93 -15.00 -5.62
C ARG A 37 -12.97 -14.45 -6.66
N PHE A 38 -11.90 -15.20 -6.88
CA PHE A 38 -10.96 -14.91 -7.96
C PHE A 38 -11.67 -14.94 -9.32
N SER A 39 -11.37 -13.94 -10.16
CA SER A 39 -11.77 -13.92 -11.55
C SER A 39 -10.60 -13.49 -12.42
N PRO A 40 -10.25 -14.20 -13.51
CA PRO A 40 -9.14 -13.82 -14.41
C PRO A 40 -9.29 -12.42 -14.99
N ARG A 41 -10.51 -11.91 -15.16
CA ARG A 41 -10.77 -10.54 -15.63
C ARG A 41 -10.17 -9.47 -14.69
N GLN A 42 -10.07 -9.78 -13.41
CA GLN A 42 -9.47 -8.88 -12.42
C GLN A 42 -7.96 -8.75 -12.62
N LEU A 43 -7.30 -9.66 -13.33
CA LEU A 43 -5.86 -9.59 -13.66
C LEU A 43 -5.57 -8.73 -14.89
N VAL A 44 -6.56 -8.42 -15.73
CA VAL A 44 -6.33 -7.73 -17.01
C VAL A 44 -5.69 -6.36 -16.81
N LEU A 45 -6.29 -5.51 -15.97
CA LEU A 45 -5.75 -4.15 -15.75
C LEU A 45 -4.36 -4.17 -15.08
N PRO A 46 -4.16 -4.82 -13.91
CA PRO A 46 -2.83 -4.82 -13.30
C PRO A 46 -1.80 -5.53 -14.18
N GLY A 47 -2.16 -6.62 -14.86
CA GLY A 47 -1.27 -7.32 -15.78
C GLY A 47 -0.87 -6.45 -16.98
N ALA A 48 -1.81 -5.71 -17.57
CA ALA A 48 -1.51 -4.79 -18.66
C ALA A 48 -0.57 -3.65 -18.21
N LEU A 49 -0.78 -3.09 -17.01
CA LEU A 49 0.09 -2.05 -16.46
C LEU A 49 1.51 -2.57 -16.19
N VAL A 50 1.63 -3.77 -15.61
CA VAL A 50 2.94 -4.40 -15.39
C VAL A 50 3.62 -4.70 -16.72
N ALA A 51 2.91 -5.27 -17.68
CA ALA A 51 3.46 -5.56 -19.00
C ALA A 51 3.91 -4.28 -19.71
N ALA A 52 3.08 -3.23 -19.73
CA ALA A 52 3.43 -1.93 -20.30
C ALA A 52 4.65 -1.31 -19.61
N GLY A 53 4.71 -1.35 -18.26
CA GLY A 53 5.85 -0.86 -17.53
C GLY A 53 7.14 -1.65 -17.80
N THR A 54 7.05 -2.96 -17.92
CA THR A 54 8.20 -3.83 -18.21
C THR A 54 8.78 -3.56 -19.61
N THR A 55 8.00 -3.10 -20.59
CA THR A 55 8.51 -2.74 -21.92
C THR A 55 9.62 -1.67 -21.86
N GLY A 56 9.60 -0.79 -20.85
CA GLY A 56 10.63 0.23 -20.63
C GLY A 56 12.03 -0.31 -20.31
N LEU A 57 12.18 -1.62 -20.12
CA LEU A 57 13.47 -2.29 -19.94
C LEU A 57 14.08 -2.74 -21.28
N PHE A 58 13.35 -2.62 -22.40
CA PHE A 58 13.75 -3.12 -23.71
C PHE A 58 13.77 -2.03 -24.77
N GLN A 59 14.67 -2.16 -25.76
CA GLN A 59 14.64 -1.35 -26.98
C GLN A 59 13.45 -1.76 -27.87
N PRO A 60 12.78 -0.83 -28.60
CA PRO A 60 13.05 0.61 -28.72
C PRO A 60 12.35 1.48 -27.65
N VAL A 61 11.55 0.92 -26.74
CA VAL A 61 10.78 1.67 -25.73
C VAL A 61 11.73 2.44 -24.79
N MET A 62 12.94 1.92 -24.59
CA MET A 62 13.95 2.61 -23.79
C MET A 62 14.30 3.99 -24.37
N ALA A 63 14.42 4.15 -25.69
CA ALA A 63 14.66 5.44 -26.34
C ALA A 63 13.50 6.42 -26.08
N TRP A 64 12.26 5.95 -26.29
CA TRP A 64 11.08 6.78 -26.04
C TRP A 64 10.95 7.25 -24.58
N LYS A 65 11.27 6.40 -23.60
CA LYS A 65 11.20 6.80 -22.19
C LYS A 65 12.22 7.88 -21.84
N TYR A 66 13.39 7.90 -22.49
CA TYR A 66 14.38 8.96 -22.35
C TYR A 66 13.86 10.29 -22.93
N GLU A 67 13.31 10.27 -24.15
CA GLU A 67 12.74 11.47 -24.77
C GLU A 67 11.62 12.09 -23.90
N LEU A 68 10.73 11.24 -23.36
CA LEU A 68 9.68 11.70 -22.45
C LEU A 68 10.27 12.33 -21.19
N GLN A 69 11.29 11.70 -20.59
CA GLN A 69 11.91 12.21 -19.37
C GLN A 69 12.70 13.49 -19.64
N ASP A 70 13.37 13.62 -20.79
CA ASP A 70 14.06 14.85 -21.20
C ASP A 70 13.10 16.04 -21.23
N ALA A 71 11.91 15.85 -21.80
CA ALA A 71 10.86 16.87 -21.80
C ALA A 71 10.42 17.27 -20.38
N VAL A 72 10.31 16.30 -19.45
CA VAL A 72 9.95 16.57 -18.07
C VAL A 72 11.09 17.23 -17.31
N HIS A 73 12.32 16.77 -17.50
CA HIS A 73 13.52 17.29 -16.84
C HIS A 73 13.73 18.78 -17.12
N THR A 74 13.43 19.23 -18.36
CA THR A 74 13.51 20.64 -18.75
C THR A 74 12.52 21.56 -18.02
N LEU A 75 11.46 20.99 -17.40
CA LEU A 75 10.50 21.75 -16.60
C LEU A 75 11.03 22.15 -15.21
N GLY A 76 12.22 21.71 -14.82
CA GLY A 76 12.94 22.19 -13.65
C GLY A 76 12.46 21.66 -12.30
N GLY A 77 12.03 20.41 -12.22
CA GLY A 77 11.53 19.77 -10.98
C GLY A 77 12.60 19.44 -9.91
N GLN A 78 13.71 20.18 -9.85
CA GLN A 78 14.86 19.79 -9.00
C GLN A 78 14.81 20.33 -7.57
N ASP A 79 13.97 21.32 -7.25
CA ASP A 79 13.75 21.81 -5.89
C ASP A 79 12.73 20.92 -5.19
N ARG A 80 13.23 19.93 -4.48
CA ARG A 80 12.49 18.74 -4.06
C ARG A 80 12.02 18.87 -2.62
N PHE A 81 10.75 19.20 -2.43
CA PHE A 81 10.08 18.83 -1.20
C PHE A 81 9.44 17.46 -1.39
N PRO A 82 9.93 16.40 -0.72
CA PRO A 82 9.49 15.01 -0.97
C PRO A 82 8.14 14.70 -0.29
N PHE A 83 7.13 15.54 -0.48
CA PHE A 83 5.83 15.35 0.16
C PHE A 83 5.15 14.02 -0.30
N GLU A 84 5.48 13.56 -1.49
CA GLU A 84 4.99 12.29 -2.03
C GLU A 84 5.47 11.07 -1.23
N ASP A 85 6.56 11.20 -0.46
CA ASP A 85 7.02 10.14 0.46
C ASP A 85 5.99 9.86 1.57
N TYR A 86 5.16 10.85 1.90
CA TYR A 86 4.07 10.75 2.87
C TYR A 86 2.72 10.51 2.19
N VAL A 87 2.44 11.21 1.10
CA VAL A 87 1.14 11.17 0.40
C VAL A 87 0.86 9.78 -0.19
N GLN A 88 1.88 8.98 -0.49
CA GLN A 88 1.72 7.60 -0.94
C GLN A 88 0.88 6.72 0.00
N TYR A 89 0.84 7.04 1.30
CA TYR A 89 0.09 6.28 2.30
C TYR A 89 -1.36 6.77 2.47
N VAL A 90 -1.70 7.95 1.98
CA VAL A 90 -3.03 8.55 2.16
C VAL A 90 -4.16 7.64 1.66
N PRO A 91 -4.07 7.02 0.47
CA PRO A 91 -5.13 6.10 0.03
C PRO A 91 -5.27 4.87 0.94
N ALA A 92 -4.16 4.30 1.44
CA ALA A 92 -4.21 3.15 2.33
C ALA A 92 -4.79 3.52 3.71
N LEU A 93 -4.45 4.68 4.24
CA LEU A 93 -5.06 5.21 5.46
C LEU A 93 -6.56 5.45 5.27
N ALA A 94 -6.98 6.00 4.14
CA ALA A 94 -8.39 6.19 3.81
C ALA A 94 -9.12 4.84 3.72
N ALA A 95 -8.51 3.80 3.16
CA ALA A 95 -9.10 2.46 3.10
C ALA A 95 -9.42 1.89 4.49
N VAL A 96 -8.60 2.20 5.50
CA VAL A 96 -8.82 1.74 6.88
C VAL A 96 -9.79 2.62 7.66
N SER A 97 -9.77 3.94 7.45
CA SER A 97 -10.37 4.91 8.38
C SER A 97 -11.54 5.73 7.84
N ALA A 98 -11.90 5.63 6.55
CA ALA A 98 -12.97 6.47 6.00
C ALA A 98 -14.35 6.20 6.63
N ASP A 99 -14.59 5.00 7.18
CA ASP A 99 -15.81 4.68 7.92
C ASP A 99 -15.95 5.48 9.23
N TRP A 100 -14.87 5.92 9.84
CA TRP A 100 -14.91 6.78 11.03
C TRP A 100 -15.51 8.16 10.71
N LEU A 101 -15.54 8.52 9.43
CA LEU A 101 -16.21 9.73 8.92
C LEU A 101 -17.67 9.48 8.50
N GLY A 102 -18.23 8.32 8.85
CA GLY A 102 -19.60 7.93 8.54
C GLY A 102 -19.79 7.30 7.15
N VAL A 103 -18.70 6.95 6.47
CA VAL A 103 -18.76 6.30 5.16
C VAL A 103 -18.84 4.79 5.36
N ARG A 104 -19.86 4.14 4.80
CA ARG A 104 -20.04 2.69 4.96
C ARG A 104 -19.01 1.90 4.17
N ALA A 105 -18.25 1.04 4.87
CA ALA A 105 -17.30 0.10 4.31
C ALA A 105 -17.94 -1.28 4.07
N GLU A 106 -17.34 -2.09 3.19
CA GLU A 106 -17.74 -3.49 2.96
C GLU A 106 -17.41 -4.37 4.18
N HIS A 107 -16.30 -4.07 4.89
CA HIS A 107 -15.79 -4.86 6.02
C HIS A 107 -15.62 -4.02 7.28
N GLY A 108 -15.56 -4.74 8.43
CA GLY A 108 -15.20 -4.14 9.72
C GLY A 108 -13.73 -3.71 9.78
N THR A 109 -13.40 -2.85 10.74
CA THR A 109 -12.05 -2.23 10.87
C THR A 109 -10.94 -3.29 11.00
N ALA A 110 -11.17 -4.38 11.76
CA ALA A 110 -10.19 -5.45 11.92
C ALA A 110 -9.84 -6.14 10.58
N ASP A 111 -10.84 -6.41 9.77
CA ASP A 111 -10.65 -7.01 8.45
C ASP A 111 -9.93 -6.07 7.49
N ARG A 112 -10.26 -4.77 7.52
CA ARG A 112 -9.56 -3.77 6.71
C ARG A 112 -8.10 -3.60 7.10
N LEU A 113 -7.77 -3.71 8.39
CA LEU A 113 -6.38 -3.73 8.87
C LEU A 113 -5.65 -4.98 8.38
N MET A 114 -6.25 -6.16 8.52
CA MET A 114 -5.69 -7.43 8.05
C MET A 114 -5.49 -7.38 6.52
N LEU A 115 -6.51 -6.99 5.78
CA LEU A 115 -6.47 -6.79 4.33
C LEU A 115 -5.37 -5.83 3.91
N SER A 116 -5.24 -4.68 4.59
CA SER A 116 -4.21 -3.68 4.28
C SER A 116 -2.80 -4.21 4.56
N ALA A 117 -2.61 -4.92 5.67
CA ALA A 117 -1.33 -5.51 6.04
C ALA A 117 -0.88 -6.56 5.03
N THR A 118 -1.77 -7.48 4.65
CA THR A 118 -1.48 -8.53 3.65
C THR A 118 -1.24 -7.92 2.27
N SER A 119 -2.08 -6.99 1.85
CA SER A 119 -1.90 -6.29 0.57
C SER A 119 -0.56 -5.57 0.50
N TYR A 120 -0.16 -4.90 1.59
CA TYR A 120 1.14 -4.24 1.67
C TYR A 120 2.29 -5.25 1.64
N ALA A 121 2.20 -6.34 2.40
CA ALA A 121 3.22 -7.40 2.42
C ALA A 121 3.40 -8.03 1.03
N VAL A 122 2.32 -8.33 0.34
CA VAL A 122 2.34 -8.87 -1.03
C VAL A 122 2.96 -7.85 -2.00
N THR A 123 2.50 -6.60 -1.96
CA THR A 123 3.01 -5.52 -2.83
C THR A 123 4.50 -5.28 -2.59
N ALA A 124 4.93 -5.19 -1.33
CA ALA A 124 6.33 -5.02 -0.96
C ALA A 124 7.17 -6.25 -1.37
N GLY A 125 6.66 -7.46 -1.17
CA GLY A 125 7.32 -8.70 -1.59
C GLY A 125 7.58 -8.74 -3.10
N PHE A 126 6.57 -8.44 -3.91
CA PHE A 126 6.72 -8.39 -5.36
C PHE A 126 7.63 -7.25 -5.82
N THR A 127 7.42 -6.04 -5.33
CA THR A 127 8.18 -4.87 -5.81
C THR A 127 9.61 -4.88 -5.30
N TRP A 128 9.83 -5.22 -4.05
CA TRP A 128 11.13 -5.08 -3.38
C TRP A 128 11.95 -6.36 -3.41
N ALA A 129 11.37 -7.50 -3.01
CA ALA A 129 12.13 -8.74 -2.90
C ALA A 129 12.38 -9.40 -4.25
N LEU A 130 11.39 -9.37 -5.18
CA LEU A 130 11.54 -10.03 -6.47
C LEU A 130 12.12 -9.12 -7.55
N LEU A 131 11.64 -7.88 -7.69
CA LEU A 131 12.01 -7.06 -8.84
C LEU A 131 13.17 -6.11 -8.56
N LYS A 132 13.12 -5.28 -7.51
CA LYS A 132 14.20 -4.31 -7.24
C LYS A 132 15.55 -4.93 -6.97
N ARG A 133 15.62 -6.17 -6.49
CA ARG A 133 16.87 -6.88 -6.26
C ARG A 133 17.43 -7.55 -7.51
N ASN A 134 16.59 -7.83 -8.49
CA ASN A 134 16.95 -8.64 -9.67
C ASN A 134 16.94 -7.84 -10.97
N VAL A 135 16.35 -6.64 -10.99
CA VAL A 135 16.28 -5.79 -12.17
C VAL A 135 17.17 -4.57 -11.97
N VAL A 136 18.22 -4.47 -12.73
CA VAL A 136 19.12 -3.31 -12.74
C VAL A 136 18.52 -2.26 -13.67
N SER A 137 18.10 -1.12 -13.12
CA SER A 137 17.55 0.02 -13.86
C SER A 137 18.03 1.32 -13.21
N ILE A 138 18.77 2.12 -13.98
CA ILE A 138 19.30 3.39 -13.49
C ILE A 138 18.16 4.41 -13.32
N ARG A 139 18.24 5.23 -12.28
CA ARG A 139 17.25 6.30 -12.03
C ARG A 139 17.46 7.50 -12.98
N PRO A 140 16.38 8.21 -13.39
CA PRO A 140 16.49 9.38 -14.24
C PRO A 140 17.49 10.42 -13.72
N GLY A 141 17.39 10.84 -12.46
CA GLY A 141 18.30 11.84 -11.90
C GLY A 141 19.76 11.40 -11.89
N ILE A 142 20.04 10.10 -11.75
CA ILE A 142 21.39 9.54 -11.85
C ILE A 142 21.85 9.49 -13.31
N HIS A 143 20.94 9.16 -14.23
CA HIS A 143 21.20 9.22 -15.67
C HIS A 143 21.70 10.61 -16.09
N TYR A 144 20.98 11.68 -15.72
CA TYR A 144 21.39 13.04 -16.06
C TYR A 144 22.68 13.48 -15.36
N THR A 145 22.86 13.10 -14.10
CA THR A 145 24.05 13.51 -13.33
C THR A 145 25.33 12.83 -13.83
N TYR A 146 25.28 11.58 -14.21
CA TYR A 146 26.49 10.78 -14.50
C TYR A 146 26.54 10.28 -15.93
N VAL A 147 25.48 9.67 -16.46
CA VAL A 147 25.51 9.03 -17.78
C VAL A 147 25.52 10.06 -18.91
N ALA A 148 24.60 11.00 -18.90
CA ALA A 148 24.51 12.04 -19.92
C ALA A 148 25.71 13.00 -19.90
N SER A 149 26.40 13.13 -18.74
CA SER A 149 27.62 13.91 -18.60
C SER A 149 28.92 13.12 -18.86
N GLY A 150 28.83 11.86 -19.25
CA GLY A 150 30.00 11.03 -19.58
C GLY A 150 30.79 10.51 -18.37
N ARG A 151 30.24 10.57 -17.14
CA ARG A 151 30.87 10.19 -15.87
C ARG A 151 30.44 8.82 -15.39
N THR A 152 30.26 7.88 -16.28
CA THR A 152 29.75 6.50 -15.97
C THR A 152 30.70 5.67 -15.13
N ASP A 153 31.98 5.96 -15.16
CA ASP A 153 33.04 5.32 -14.38
C ASP A 153 32.97 5.66 -12.88
N GLU A 154 32.26 6.73 -12.51
CA GLU A 154 32.08 7.12 -11.10
C GLU A 154 30.97 6.34 -10.36
N ILE A 155 30.17 5.54 -11.07
CA ILE A 155 29.06 4.80 -10.51
C ILE A 155 29.07 3.33 -10.91
N SER A 156 28.68 2.46 -9.96
CA SER A 156 28.47 1.04 -10.25
C SER A 156 27.32 0.47 -9.39
N PRO A 157 26.65 -0.60 -9.85
CA PRO A 157 25.60 -1.24 -9.07
C PRO A 157 26.07 -1.71 -7.68
N ASP A 158 27.30 -2.17 -7.55
CA ASP A 158 27.87 -2.66 -6.29
C ASP A 158 28.17 -1.52 -5.31
N ALA A 159 28.77 -0.43 -5.78
CA ALA A 159 29.10 0.72 -4.95
C ALA A 159 27.87 1.59 -4.64
N ASN A 160 26.92 1.69 -5.58
CA ASN A 160 25.77 2.60 -5.51
C ASN A 160 24.44 1.89 -5.81
N PRO A 161 24.04 0.85 -5.07
CA PRO A 161 22.87 0.02 -5.43
C PRO A 161 21.57 0.81 -5.52
N LYS A 162 21.44 1.92 -4.77
CA LYS A 162 20.25 2.79 -4.84
C LYS A 162 20.10 3.55 -6.17
N TYR A 163 21.18 3.74 -6.90
CA TYR A 163 21.19 4.41 -8.20
C TYR A 163 20.60 3.53 -9.30
N PHE A 164 20.69 2.22 -9.11
CA PHE A 164 20.34 1.19 -10.09
C PHE A 164 19.08 0.41 -9.75
N ASN A 165 18.27 0.85 -8.78
CA ASN A 165 17.04 0.19 -8.36
C ASN A 165 15.79 1.00 -8.72
N SER A 166 15.75 1.59 -9.92
CA SER A 166 14.60 2.40 -10.35
C SER A 166 13.34 1.55 -10.52
N PHE A 167 13.44 0.42 -11.19
CA PHE A 167 12.29 -0.42 -11.53
C PHE A 167 11.94 -1.44 -10.45
N PRO A 168 10.64 -1.63 -10.15
CA PRO A 168 9.52 -0.73 -10.38
C PRO A 168 9.43 0.38 -9.32
N SER A 169 8.54 1.38 -9.50
CA SER A 169 8.30 2.43 -8.51
C SER A 169 7.57 1.91 -7.28
N GLY A 170 8.25 1.89 -6.12
CA GLY A 170 7.66 1.46 -4.86
C GLY A 170 6.59 2.42 -4.33
N HIS A 171 6.79 3.75 -4.47
CA HIS A 171 5.81 4.77 -4.08
C HIS A 171 4.52 4.63 -4.89
N SER A 172 4.63 4.46 -6.20
CA SER A 172 3.46 4.20 -7.04
C SER A 172 2.76 2.90 -6.64
N ALA A 173 3.52 1.83 -6.35
CA ALA A 173 2.93 0.57 -5.92
C ALA A 173 2.14 0.73 -4.61
N THR A 174 2.70 1.42 -3.61
CA THR A 174 2.01 1.67 -2.32
C THR A 174 0.75 2.52 -2.51
N ALA A 175 0.85 3.61 -3.28
CA ALA A 175 -0.28 4.52 -3.50
C ALA A 175 -1.43 3.84 -4.27
N PHE A 176 -1.11 3.11 -5.35
CA PHE A 176 -2.13 2.40 -6.14
C PHE A 176 -2.70 1.18 -5.43
N MET A 177 -1.93 0.51 -4.56
CA MET A 177 -2.45 -0.51 -3.66
C MET A 177 -3.53 0.08 -2.74
N GLY A 178 -3.23 1.20 -2.07
CA GLY A 178 -4.19 1.88 -1.21
C GLY A 178 -5.42 2.36 -1.97
N ALA A 179 -5.25 2.90 -3.18
CA ALA A 179 -6.36 3.34 -4.02
C ALA A 179 -7.29 2.17 -4.44
N GLU A 180 -6.71 1.01 -4.77
CA GLU A 180 -7.50 -0.18 -5.07
C GLU A 180 -8.22 -0.71 -3.82
N LEU A 181 -7.60 -0.63 -2.63
CA LEU A 181 -8.29 -0.97 -1.38
C LEU A 181 -9.48 -0.05 -1.11
N VAL A 182 -9.34 1.27 -1.30
CA VAL A 182 -10.48 2.20 -1.22
C VAL A 182 -11.58 1.82 -2.20
N ARG A 183 -11.23 1.47 -3.45
CA ARG A 183 -12.20 1.03 -4.44
C ARG A 183 -12.91 -0.27 -4.04
N LEU A 184 -12.21 -1.22 -3.46
CA LEU A 184 -12.77 -2.49 -3.02
C LEU A 184 -13.70 -2.33 -1.82
N GLU A 185 -13.33 -1.49 -0.85
CA GLU A 185 -14.08 -1.29 0.39
C GLU A 185 -15.27 -0.32 0.25
N TYR A 186 -15.11 0.72 -0.56
CA TYR A 186 -16.09 1.81 -0.61
C TYR A 186 -16.67 2.07 -2.00
N GLY A 187 -16.01 1.57 -3.05
CA GLY A 187 -16.34 1.95 -4.43
C GLY A 187 -17.74 1.56 -4.90
N ARG A 188 -18.40 0.63 -4.23
CA ARG A 188 -19.77 0.22 -4.54
C ARG A 188 -20.79 1.27 -4.15
N GLU A 189 -20.69 1.82 -2.93
CA GLU A 189 -21.61 2.82 -2.41
C GLU A 189 -21.09 4.26 -2.62
N HIS A 190 -19.77 4.43 -2.62
CA HIS A 190 -19.10 5.73 -2.70
C HIS A 190 -18.02 5.76 -3.80
N PRO A 191 -18.38 5.68 -5.10
CA PRO A 191 -17.41 5.59 -6.20
C PRO A 191 -16.47 6.80 -6.26
N TRP A 192 -16.90 7.96 -5.79
CA TRP A 192 -16.07 9.18 -5.77
C TRP A 192 -14.85 9.08 -4.84
N LEU A 193 -14.95 8.29 -3.77
CA LEU A 193 -13.77 8.00 -2.92
C LEU A 193 -12.71 7.22 -3.69
N ALA A 194 -13.13 6.23 -4.48
CA ALA A 194 -12.22 5.49 -5.33
C ALA A 194 -11.57 6.40 -6.38
N VAL A 195 -12.35 7.26 -7.03
CA VAL A 195 -11.83 8.25 -8.00
C VAL A 195 -10.81 9.17 -7.32
N GLY A 196 -11.12 9.71 -6.13
CA GLY A 196 -10.21 10.55 -5.36
C GLY A 196 -8.92 9.83 -4.97
N ALA A 197 -9.02 8.58 -4.49
CA ALA A 197 -7.86 7.78 -4.11
C ALA A 197 -6.96 7.47 -5.33
N TYR A 198 -7.52 7.14 -6.47
CA TYR A 198 -6.76 6.96 -7.71
C TYR A 198 -6.15 8.26 -8.23
N ALA A 199 -6.82 9.39 -8.06
CA ALA A 199 -6.26 10.71 -8.40
C ALA A 199 -5.01 11.02 -7.55
N VAL A 200 -5.09 10.76 -6.23
CA VAL A 200 -3.94 10.89 -5.33
C VAL A 200 -2.80 9.96 -5.75
N ALA A 201 -3.10 8.67 -6.02
CA ALA A 201 -2.10 7.70 -6.44
C ALA A 201 -1.42 8.10 -7.76
N THR A 202 -2.20 8.62 -8.72
CA THR A 202 -1.69 9.15 -9.99
C THR A 202 -0.80 10.37 -9.74
N GLY A 203 -1.21 11.28 -8.87
CA GLY A 203 -0.41 12.42 -8.45
C GLY A 203 0.94 12.02 -7.88
N VAL A 204 0.97 11.01 -6.98
CA VAL A 204 2.23 10.43 -6.49
C VAL A 204 3.09 9.93 -7.63
N GLY A 205 2.53 9.16 -8.58
CA GLY A 205 3.26 8.68 -9.75
C GLY A 205 3.85 9.80 -10.61
N VAL A 206 3.06 10.84 -10.89
CA VAL A 206 3.50 12.03 -11.64
C VAL A 206 4.64 12.74 -10.92
N MET A 207 4.55 12.93 -9.60
CA MET A 207 5.63 13.56 -8.84
C MET A 207 6.92 12.74 -8.83
N ARG A 208 6.83 11.39 -8.86
CA ARG A 208 8.03 10.56 -8.98
C ARG A 208 8.74 10.70 -10.32
N ILE A 209 8.00 10.98 -11.40
CA ILE A 209 8.56 11.29 -12.72
C ILE A 209 9.15 12.71 -12.70
N TYR A 210 8.39 13.69 -12.21
CA TYR A 210 8.77 15.10 -12.16
C TYR A 210 10.06 15.36 -11.35
N HIS A 211 10.25 14.60 -10.26
CA HIS A 211 11.44 14.70 -9.42
C HIS A 211 12.61 13.80 -9.88
N ASP A 212 12.59 13.24 -11.09
CA ASP A 212 13.64 12.37 -11.64
C ASP A 212 13.95 11.13 -10.79
N TYR A 213 12.99 10.65 -9.97
CA TYR A 213 13.19 9.45 -9.17
C TYR A 213 12.91 8.18 -9.93
N HIS A 214 11.93 8.21 -10.84
CA HIS A 214 11.44 7.06 -11.58
C HIS A 214 11.06 7.42 -13.02
N TRP A 215 11.27 6.51 -13.93
CA TRP A 215 10.77 6.59 -15.29
C TRP A 215 9.25 6.37 -15.30
N PHE A 216 8.57 6.89 -16.33
CA PHE A 216 7.14 6.66 -16.53
C PHE A 216 6.78 5.16 -16.54
N THR A 217 7.62 4.33 -17.15
CA THR A 217 7.45 2.87 -17.21
C THR A 217 7.58 2.20 -15.83
N ASP A 218 8.44 2.72 -14.95
CA ASP A 218 8.56 2.25 -13.56
C ASP A 218 7.29 2.53 -12.76
N VAL A 219 6.68 3.70 -13.02
CA VAL A 219 5.41 4.12 -12.39
C VAL A 219 4.27 3.21 -12.83
N LEU A 220 4.16 2.89 -14.13
CA LEU A 220 3.15 1.96 -14.65
C LEU A 220 3.29 0.57 -14.03
N ALA A 221 4.51 0.01 -14.01
CA ALA A 221 4.76 -1.28 -13.38
C ALA A 221 4.40 -1.26 -11.89
N GLY A 222 4.80 -0.20 -11.17
CA GLY A 222 4.46 0.00 -9.77
C GLY A 222 2.96 0.04 -9.54
N ALA A 223 2.23 0.81 -10.34
CA ALA A 223 0.77 0.91 -10.27
C ALA A 223 0.10 -0.47 -10.46
N GLY A 224 0.53 -1.23 -11.48
CA GLY A 224 0.03 -2.58 -11.72
C GLY A 224 0.31 -3.52 -10.56
N MET A 225 1.53 -3.48 -9.98
CA MET A 225 1.89 -4.30 -8.82
C MET A 225 1.09 -3.94 -7.58
N GLY A 226 0.83 -2.65 -7.33
CA GLY A 226 0.00 -2.20 -6.22
C GLY A 226 -1.43 -2.69 -6.33
N ILE A 227 -2.07 -2.50 -7.49
CA ILE A 227 -3.42 -2.99 -7.76
C ILE A 227 -3.49 -4.52 -7.59
N LEU A 228 -2.50 -5.25 -8.12
CA LEU A 228 -2.43 -6.70 -7.98
C LEU A 228 -2.31 -7.13 -6.52
N GLY A 229 -1.43 -6.48 -5.74
CA GLY A 229 -1.24 -6.76 -4.32
C GLY A 229 -2.52 -6.57 -3.51
N ALA A 230 -3.26 -5.47 -3.75
CA ALA A 230 -4.56 -5.22 -3.12
C ALA A 230 -5.58 -6.31 -3.45
N ARG A 231 -5.65 -6.76 -4.72
CA ARG A 231 -6.56 -7.84 -5.13
C ARG A 231 -6.19 -9.19 -4.54
N ILE A 232 -4.91 -9.49 -4.45
CA ILE A 232 -4.44 -10.73 -3.80
C ILE A 232 -4.84 -10.71 -2.32
N GLY A 233 -4.60 -9.61 -1.58
CA GLY A 233 -5.06 -9.46 -0.20
C GLY A 233 -6.57 -9.66 -0.09
N TRP A 234 -7.34 -9.04 -0.98
CA TRP A 234 -8.80 -9.21 -1.03
C TRP A 234 -9.24 -10.67 -1.19
N TRP A 235 -8.59 -11.42 -2.06
CA TRP A 235 -8.91 -12.84 -2.25
C TRP A 235 -8.47 -13.71 -1.08
N LEU A 236 -7.40 -13.32 -0.38
CA LEU A 236 -6.88 -14.05 0.77
C LEU A 236 -7.67 -13.80 2.06
N LEU A 237 -8.34 -12.65 2.21
CA LEU A 237 -9.03 -12.26 3.43
C LEU A 237 -9.95 -13.35 4.03
N PRO A 238 -10.78 -14.09 3.25
CA PRO A 238 -11.62 -15.15 3.83
C PRO A 238 -10.81 -16.33 4.40
N TYR A 239 -9.63 -16.58 3.85
CA TYR A 239 -8.72 -17.63 4.35
C TYR A 239 -7.99 -17.17 5.60
N GLU A 240 -7.57 -15.93 5.64
CA GLU A 240 -6.94 -15.30 6.79
C GLU A 240 -7.89 -15.27 8.00
N ARG A 241 -9.15 -14.89 7.79
CA ARG A 241 -10.19 -14.97 8.83
C ARG A 241 -10.30 -16.36 9.41
N ARG A 242 -10.36 -17.40 8.57
CA ARG A 242 -10.46 -18.79 9.02
C ARG A 242 -9.21 -19.22 9.81
N LEU A 243 -8.03 -18.85 9.32
CA LEU A 243 -6.78 -19.14 10.01
C LEU A 243 -6.72 -18.43 11.36
N PHE A 244 -7.07 -17.15 11.42
CA PHE A 244 -7.12 -16.37 12.65
C PHE A 244 -8.09 -17.01 13.65
N GLN A 245 -9.30 -17.35 13.22
CA GLN A 245 -10.28 -18.06 14.05
C GLN A 245 -9.76 -19.41 14.57
N SER A 246 -9.05 -20.18 13.73
CA SER A 246 -8.50 -21.49 14.15
C SER A 246 -7.38 -21.35 15.17
N LEU A 247 -6.57 -20.30 15.07
CA LEU A 247 -5.46 -20.03 16.00
C LEU A 247 -5.93 -19.45 17.34
N PHE A 248 -6.98 -18.65 17.32
CA PHE A 248 -7.53 -17.96 18.50
C PHE A 248 -8.87 -18.55 18.95
N LYS A 249 -9.16 -19.79 18.58
CA LYS A 249 -10.38 -20.51 18.95
C LYS A 249 -10.47 -20.84 20.45
N ASN A 250 -9.37 -20.70 21.17
CA ASN A 250 -9.35 -20.76 22.62
C ASN A 250 -9.74 -19.36 23.13
N ASP A 251 -10.91 -19.28 23.75
CA ASP A 251 -11.54 -18.04 24.19
C ASP A 251 -10.64 -17.25 25.13
N ILE A 252 -9.98 -16.22 24.59
CA ILE A 252 -9.43 -15.15 25.40
C ILE A 252 -10.57 -14.16 25.62
N ALA A 253 -11.31 -14.32 26.71
CA ALA A 253 -12.32 -13.35 27.09
C ALA A 253 -11.73 -12.35 28.08
N ILE A 254 -11.61 -11.10 27.67
CA ILE A 254 -11.32 -9.99 28.59
C ILE A 254 -12.67 -9.42 29.00
N ARG A 255 -13.06 -9.69 30.25
CA ARG A 255 -14.31 -9.14 30.82
C ARG A 255 -14.02 -8.14 31.90
N PRO A 256 -14.64 -6.96 31.90
CA PRO A 256 -14.63 -6.13 33.07
C PRO A 256 -15.46 -6.82 34.17
N VAL A 257 -14.83 -7.13 35.29
CA VAL A 257 -15.50 -7.63 36.50
C VAL A 257 -15.51 -6.49 37.52
N THR A 258 -16.69 -6.12 37.96
CA THR A 258 -16.88 -5.16 39.04
C THR A 258 -17.30 -5.95 40.31
N ASP A 259 -16.50 -5.91 41.34
CA ASP A 259 -16.79 -6.56 42.63
C ASP A 259 -17.00 -5.51 43.72
N GLY A 260 -17.72 -4.52 43.62
CA GLY A 260 -18.01 -3.53 44.68
C GLY A 260 -16.81 -2.75 45.23
N SER A 261 -15.57 -3.17 44.93
CA SER A 261 -14.31 -2.53 45.38
C SER A 261 -13.55 -1.86 44.24
N GLY A 262 -13.97 -2.06 42.99
CA GLY A 262 -13.36 -1.45 41.80
C GLY A 262 -13.63 -2.26 40.52
N ALA A 263 -13.22 -1.71 39.40
CA ALA A 263 -13.25 -2.41 38.10
C ALA A 263 -11.92 -3.13 37.88
N VAL A 264 -11.97 -4.45 37.73
CA VAL A 264 -10.81 -5.31 37.40
C VAL A 264 -11.04 -5.92 36.03
N LEU A 265 -10.00 -5.94 35.19
CA LEU A 265 -10.03 -6.69 33.92
C LEU A 265 -9.69 -8.16 34.21
N ALA A 266 -10.66 -9.04 34.07
CA ALA A 266 -10.44 -10.48 34.17
C ALA A 266 -10.07 -11.03 32.79
N LEU A 267 -8.92 -11.70 32.71
CA LEU A 267 -8.48 -12.47 31.53
C LEU A 267 -8.88 -13.93 31.77
N SER A 268 -9.84 -14.43 30.99
CA SER A 268 -10.20 -15.84 30.98
C SER A 268 -9.55 -16.52 29.78
N LEU A 269 -8.72 -17.53 30.04
CA LEU A 269 -8.14 -18.41 29.03
C LEU A 269 -8.82 -19.77 29.19
N THR A 270 -9.61 -20.17 28.20
CA THR A 270 -10.19 -21.53 28.12
C THR A 270 -9.33 -22.33 27.15
N PHE A 271 -8.69 -23.39 27.67
CA PHE A 271 -7.86 -24.32 26.89
C PHE A 271 -8.67 -25.44 26.29
#